data_82fe52fa7fc32ec664a93e30d0e9232c
#
_entry.id   82fe52fa7fc32ec664a93e30d0e9232c
#
_cell.length_a   1.000
_cell.length_b   1.000
_cell.length_c   1.000
_cell.angle_alpha   90.00
_cell.angle_beta   90.00
_cell.angle_gamma   90.00
#
_symmetry.space_group_name_H-M   'P 1'
#
loop_
_entity.id
_entity.type
_entity.pdbx_description
1 polymer ?
#
loop_
_entity_poly.entity_id
_entity_poly.type
_entity_poly.pdbx_seq_one_letter_code
_entity_poly.pdbx_strand_id
1 'polypeptide(L)'
;LTPVHDGYEATLTDGSTLIVDTVLCATGRHPNIEGLGLEHTKVTLDSRGYVKADAQFQTEEPSIFALGDMTGGPQLTPVAIAQAMAFAHTHFGNDSKVMDYEFIPTAVFSQPNIGTVGLTEESARDLGLELQIFKSDFKPMKHTLSGRDERTLMKLIVDKSTDRVIGLHMVGPDAGEICQGMAVAM
;
A
#
# COMPACT_ATOMS: atom_id res chain seq x y z
N LEU A 1 2.36 3.21 28.19
CA LEU A 1 2.94 1.92 28.57
C LEU A 1 3.90 2.13 29.73
N THR A 2 3.71 1.38 30.81
CA THR A 2 4.57 1.42 31.97
C THR A 2 5.11 0.00 32.27
N PRO A 3 6.43 -0.19 32.40
CA PRO A 3 6.97 -1.50 32.79
C PRO A 3 6.47 -1.90 34.20
N VAL A 4 6.07 -3.15 34.35
CA VAL A 4 5.71 -3.78 35.63
C VAL A 4 6.56 -5.03 35.86
N HIS A 5 6.43 -5.70 37.03
CA HIS A 5 7.34 -6.77 37.40
C HIS A 5 7.47 -7.89 36.36
N ASP A 6 6.37 -8.29 35.70
CA ASP A 6 6.35 -9.39 34.73
C ASP A 6 5.71 -8.96 33.39
N GLY A 7 5.97 -7.73 32.91
CA GLY A 7 5.40 -7.28 31.64
C GLY A 7 5.21 -5.77 31.55
N TYR A 8 4.09 -5.38 30.96
CA TYR A 8 3.75 -3.98 30.74
C TYR A 8 2.29 -3.69 31.13
N GLU A 9 2.08 -2.58 31.81
CA GLU A 9 0.75 -1.99 31.98
C GLU A 9 0.47 -1.01 30.84
N ALA A 10 -0.57 -1.29 30.06
CA ALA A 10 -1.04 -0.43 28.97
C ALA A 10 -2.29 0.33 29.43
N THR A 11 -2.22 1.66 29.51
CA THR A 11 -3.38 2.52 29.74
C THR A 11 -4.03 2.85 28.39
N LEU A 12 -5.31 2.57 28.25
CA LEU A 12 -6.10 2.85 27.07
C LEU A 12 -6.69 4.26 27.10
N THR A 13 -7.20 4.73 25.97
CA THR A 13 -7.78 6.08 25.84
C THR A 13 -9.07 6.29 26.64
N ASP A 14 -9.77 5.21 26.99
CA ASP A 14 -10.95 5.22 27.86
C ASP A 14 -10.60 5.22 29.37
N GLY A 15 -9.30 5.23 29.70
CA GLY A 15 -8.78 5.18 31.07
C GLY A 15 -8.66 3.78 31.66
N SER A 16 -9.07 2.74 30.96
CA SER A 16 -8.87 1.37 31.39
C SER A 16 -7.41 0.94 31.28
N THR A 17 -6.99 -0.08 32.04
CA THR A 17 -5.63 -0.61 32.00
C THR A 17 -5.65 -2.11 31.70
N LEU A 18 -4.62 -2.55 30.96
CA LEU A 18 -4.34 -3.94 30.66
C LEU A 18 -2.92 -4.28 31.09
N ILE A 19 -2.75 -5.42 31.77
CA ILE A 19 -1.41 -5.97 32.04
C ILE A 19 -1.16 -7.07 31.04
N VAL A 20 -0.04 -6.99 30.34
CA VAL A 20 0.34 -7.90 29.24
C VAL A 20 1.82 -8.25 29.34
N ASP A 21 2.20 -9.44 28.92
CA ASP A 21 3.60 -9.89 28.94
C ASP A 21 4.44 -9.18 27.87
N THR A 22 3.83 -8.87 26.72
CA THR A 22 4.52 -8.30 25.56
C THR A 22 3.59 -7.34 24.80
N VAL A 23 4.16 -6.28 24.24
CA VAL A 23 3.45 -5.32 23.40
C VAL A 23 4.05 -5.31 22.00
N LEU A 24 3.23 -5.58 20.98
CA LEU A 24 3.58 -5.44 19.58
C LEU A 24 3.20 -4.03 19.09
N CYS A 25 4.21 -3.22 18.75
CA CYS A 25 4.01 -1.92 18.12
C CYS A 25 4.06 -2.06 16.59
N ALA A 26 2.90 -1.93 15.95
CA ALA A 26 2.73 -2.01 14.50
C ALA A 26 2.01 -0.76 13.96
N THR A 27 2.38 0.42 14.47
CA THR A 27 1.69 1.70 14.27
C THR A 27 2.11 2.47 13.02
N GLY A 28 2.86 1.82 12.12
CA GLY A 28 3.33 2.41 10.87
C GLY A 28 4.85 2.46 10.74
N ARG A 29 5.31 3.20 9.75
CA ARG A 29 6.73 3.34 9.39
C ARG A 29 7.05 4.81 9.16
N HIS A 30 8.30 5.16 9.36
CA HIS A 30 8.88 6.45 8.98
C HIS A 30 10.17 6.19 8.17
N PRO A 31 10.58 7.11 7.31
CA PRO A 31 11.79 6.94 6.53
C PRO A 31 13.03 6.88 7.43
N ASN A 32 13.94 5.95 7.15
CA ASN A 32 15.21 5.86 7.85
C ASN A 32 16.23 6.76 7.15
N ILE A 33 16.22 8.05 7.48
CA ILE A 33 17.08 9.09 6.91
C ILE A 33 18.09 9.67 7.90
N GLU A 34 18.07 9.18 9.14
CA GLU A 34 18.97 9.62 10.18
C GLU A 34 20.43 9.30 9.81
N GLY A 35 21.32 10.25 10.04
CA GLY A 35 22.76 10.12 9.74
C GLY A 35 23.14 10.24 8.25
N LEU A 36 22.20 10.56 7.35
CA LEU A 36 22.50 10.82 5.94
C LEU A 36 23.08 12.21 5.70
N GLY A 37 23.11 13.09 6.70
CA GLY A 37 23.66 14.45 6.57
C GLY A 37 22.80 15.38 5.69
N LEU A 38 21.49 15.09 5.58
CA LEU A 38 20.57 15.86 4.74
C LEU A 38 20.49 17.33 5.16
N GLU A 39 20.75 17.62 6.44
CA GLU A 39 20.83 18.98 7.00
C GLU A 39 21.93 19.85 6.39
N HIS A 40 22.90 19.24 5.71
CA HIS A 40 23.99 19.93 4.98
C HIS A 40 23.70 20.11 3.49
N THR A 41 22.49 19.79 3.05
CA THR A 41 22.04 19.82 1.65
C THR A 41 20.79 20.69 1.50
N LYS A 42 20.31 20.87 0.27
CA LYS A 42 19.01 21.53 0.00
C LYS A 42 17.84 20.57 0.01
N VAL A 43 18.06 19.29 0.34
CA VAL A 43 16.98 18.30 0.40
C VAL A 43 15.95 18.72 1.43
N THR A 44 14.68 18.75 1.05
CA THR A 44 13.56 19.05 1.94
C THR A 44 12.70 17.82 2.23
N LEU A 45 12.04 17.85 3.37
CA LEU A 45 11.12 16.80 3.79
C LEU A 45 9.68 17.30 3.74
N ASP A 46 8.75 16.37 3.57
CA ASP A 46 7.32 16.67 3.72
C ASP A 46 6.93 16.75 5.21
N SER A 47 5.66 17.06 5.50
CA SER A 47 5.14 17.17 6.87
C SER A 47 5.16 15.86 7.67
N ARG A 48 5.37 14.73 6.99
CA ARG A 48 5.47 13.39 7.59
C ARG A 48 6.92 12.89 7.68
N GLY A 49 7.89 13.72 7.26
CA GLY A 49 9.33 13.41 7.30
C GLY A 49 9.86 12.64 6.08
N TYR A 50 9.09 12.50 5.00
CA TYR A 50 9.55 11.87 3.77
C TYR A 50 10.32 12.85 2.89
N VAL A 51 11.33 12.34 2.20
CA VAL A 51 12.13 13.14 1.25
C VAL A 51 11.27 13.53 0.06
N LYS A 52 11.22 14.83 -0.25
CA LYS A 52 10.56 15.32 -1.46
C LYS A 52 11.42 15.10 -2.68
N ALA A 53 10.82 14.55 -3.72
CA ALA A 53 11.42 14.38 -5.04
C ALA A 53 10.37 14.63 -6.12
N ASP A 54 10.82 15.04 -7.29
CA ASP A 54 9.95 15.24 -8.46
C ASP A 54 9.60 13.91 -9.17
N ALA A 55 8.89 14.00 -10.29
CA ALA A 55 8.52 12.82 -11.09
C ALA A 55 9.72 12.08 -11.72
N GLN A 56 10.89 12.68 -11.72
CA GLN A 56 12.15 12.09 -12.17
C GLN A 56 13.06 11.69 -11.00
N PHE A 57 12.51 11.68 -9.78
CA PHE A 57 13.18 11.33 -8.54
C PHE A 57 14.24 12.33 -8.05
N GLN A 58 14.35 13.52 -8.68
CA GLN A 58 15.30 14.54 -8.27
C GLN A 58 14.77 15.33 -7.07
N THR A 59 15.65 15.59 -6.10
CA THR A 59 15.36 16.47 -4.95
C THR A 59 15.71 17.93 -5.27
N GLU A 60 15.48 18.85 -4.30
CA GLU A 60 15.95 20.24 -4.43
C GLU A 60 17.48 20.37 -4.46
N GLU A 61 18.23 19.33 -4.05
CA GLU A 61 19.66 19.25 -4.27
C GLU A 61 19.92 18.53 -5.60
N PRO A 62 20.43 19.21 -6.64
CA PRO A 62 20.50 18.66 -8.00
C PRO A 62 21.34 17.37 -8.14
N SER A 63 22.24 17.12 -7.20
CA SER A 63 23.08 15.92 -7.19
C SER A 63 22.48 14.76 -6.39
N ILE A 64 21.31 14.96 -5.75
CA ILE A 64 20.67 13.95 -4.90
C ILE A 64 19.31 13.56 -5.47
N PHE A 65 19.12 12.26 -5.62
CA PHE A 65 17.88 11.64 -6.04
C PHE A 65 17.34 10.76 -4.92
N ALA A 66 16.02 10.68 -4.80
CA ALA A 66 15.34 9.87 -3.80
C ALA A 66 14.21 9.05 -4.42
N LEU A 67 14.14 7.78 -4.07
CA LEU A 67 13.10 6.86 -4.54
C LEU A 67 12.80 5.78 -3.47
N GLY A 68 11.77 4.99 -3.69
CA GLY A 68 11.36 3.94 -2.77
C GLY A 68 10.68 4.48 -1.51
N ASP A 69 10.76 3.71 -0.45
CA ASP A 69 10.02 3.94 0.80
C ASP A 69 10.30 5.30 1.45
N MET A 70 11.46 5.89 1.17
CA MET A 70 11.85 7.19 1.75
C MET A 70 11.11 8.40 1.15
N THR A 71 10.37 8.24 0.04
CA THR A 71 9.67 9.33 -0.64
C THR A 71 8.16 9.39 -0.34
N GLY A 72 7.67 8.51 0.55
CA GLY A 72 6.29 8.56 1.06
C GLY A 72 5.19 8.06 0.12
N GLY A 73 5.56 7.47 -1.02
CA GLY A 73 4.67 6.75 -1.93
C GLY A 73 4.28 5.36 -1.41
N PRO A 74 3.73 4.48 -2.27
CA PRO A 74 3.44 3.10 -1.89
C PRO A 74 4.70 2.36 -1.45
N GLN A 75 4.74 1.95 -0.17
CA GLN A 75 5.90 1.29 0.45
C GLN A 75 5.90 -0.22 0.11
N LEU A 76 6.19 -0.53 -1.15
CA LEU A 76 6.19 -1.88 -1.70
C LEU A 76 7.48 -2.12 -2.47
N THR A 77 8.12 -3.27 -2.23
CA THR A 77 9.37 -3.65 -2.93
C THR A 77 9.23 -3.60 -4.47
N PRO A 78 8.15 -4.11 -5.10
CA PRO A 78 7.99 -3.98 -6.55
C PRO A 78 7.94 -2.54 -7.03
N VAL A 79 7.34 -1.63 -6.26
CA VAL A 79 7.27 -0.19 -6.59
C VAL A 79 8.67 0.42 -6.54
N ALA A 80 9.43 0.16 -5.48
CA ALA A 80 10.80 0.65 -5.36
C ALA A 80 11.70 0.15 -6.51
N ILE A 81 11.54 -1.11 -6.93
CA ILE A 81 12.26 -1.68 -8.08
C ILE A 81 11.85 -0.97 -9.38
N ALA A 82 10.55 -0.77 -9.61
CA ALA A 82 10.05 -0.09 -10.80
C ALA A 82 10.52 1.38 -10.85
N GLN A 83 10.52 2.09 -9.72
CA GLN A 83 11.09 3.43 -9.60
C GLN A 83 12.59 3.45 -9.93
N ALA A 84 13.36 2.49 -9.40
CA ALA A 84 14.80 2.37 -9.70
C ALA A 84 15.06 2.11 -11.18
N MET A 85 14.23 1.30 -11.84
CA MET A 85 14.31 1.07 -13.29
C MET A 85 13.95 2.32 -14.09
N ALA A 86 12.88 3.04 -13.70
CA ALA A 86 12.50 4.30 -14.33
C ALA A 86 13.60 5.36 -14.18
N PHE A 87 14.19 5.48 -12.98
CA PHE A 87 15.33 6.33 -12.71
C PHE A 87 16.54 5.99 -13.62
N ALA A 88 16.91 4.71 -13.69
CA ALA A 88 18.04 4.27 -14.52
C ALA A 88 17.81 4.56 -16.01
N HIS A 89 16.62 4.32 -16.52
CA HIS A 89 16.28 4.64 -17.90
C HIS A 89 16.32 6.14 -18.19
N THR A 90 15.82 6.95 -17.27
CA THR A 90 15.71 8.42 -17.44
C THR A 90 17.08 9.08 -17.37
N HIS A 91 17.93 8.69 -16.40
CA HIS A 91 19.19 9.40 -16.14
C HIS A 91 20.41 8.77 -16.81
N PHE A 92 20.37 7.49 -17.17
CA PHE A 92 21.49 6.76 -17.78
C PHE A 92 21.13 6.07 -19.10
N GLY A 93 19.85 6.03 -19.47
CA GLY A 93 19.36 5.53 -20.75
C GLY A 93 19.05 6.65 -21.73
N ASN A 94 18.40 6.29 -22.83
CA ASN A 94 17.95 7.23 -23.86
C ASN A 94 16.43 7.44 -23.86
N ASP A 95 15.75 7.04 -22.77
CA ASP A 95 14.28 7.00 -22.71
C ASP A 95 13.82 7.53 -21.35
N SER A 96 13.06 8.63 -21.36
CA SER A 96 12.49 9.20 -20.16
C SER A 96 11.26 8.39 -19.74
N LYS A 97 11.34 7.73 -18.61
CA LYS A 97 10.23 6.96 -18.03
C LYS A 97 9.71 7.62 -16.76
N VAL A 98 8.40 7.83 -16.74
CA VAL A 98 7.66 8.27 -15.56
C VAL A 98 6.91 7.06 -14.98
N MET A 99 6.88 6.96 -13.66
CA MET A 99 6.11 5.92 -12.97
C MET A 99 4.62 6.21 -13.06
N ASP A 100 3.87 5.16 -13.39
CA ASP A 100 2.43 5.12 -13.23
C ASP A 100 2.10 4.45 -11.88
N TYR A 101 1.29 5.12 -11.06
CA TYR A 101 0.88 4.67 -9.74
C TYR A 101 -0.62 4.30 -9.66
N GLU A 102 -1.34 4.31 -10.79
CA GLU A 102 -2.80 4.21 -10.79
C GLU A 102 -3.28 2.82 -10.33
N PHE A 103 -2.68 1.76 -10.85
CA PHE A 103 -3.12 0.37 -10.62
C PHE A 103 -2.05 -0.48 -9.94
N ILE A 104 -1.54 -0.03 -8.81
CA ILE A 104 -0.58 -0.82 -8.02
C ILE A 104 -1.33 -1.84 -7.15
N PRO A 105 -1.21 -3.15 -7.43
CA PRO A 105 -1.82 -4.16 -6.60
C PRO A 105 -1.13 -4.23 -5.23
N THR A 106 -1.94 -4.38 -4.20
CA THR A 106 -1.49 -4.46 -2.81
C THR A 106 -2.11 -5.66 -2.13
N ALA A 107 -1.32 -6.38 -1.34
CA ALA A 107 -1.79 -7.49 -0.53
C ALA A 107 -1.54 -7.25 0.96
N VAL A 108 -2.52 -7.60 1.79
CA VAL A 108 -2.38 -7.73 3.24
C VAL A 108 -2.41 -9.21 3.58
N PHE A 109 -1.33 -9.71 4.17
CA PHE A 109 -1.15 -11.13 4.50
C PHE A 109 -1.81 -11.52 5.82
N SER A 110 -3.05 -11.04 6.00
CA SER A 110 -3.92 -11.45 7.10
C SER A 110 -4.52 -12.85 6.85
N GLN A 111 -5.30 -13.34 7.81
CA GLN A 111 -6.07 -14.60 7.71
C GLN A 111 -7.56 -14.28 7.88
N PRO A 112 -8.35 -14.24 6.78
CA PRO A 112 -8.00 -14.43 5.37
C PRO A 112 -7.18 -13.28 4.77
N ASN A 113 -6.50 -13.55 3.65
CA ASN A 113 -5.75 -12.53 2.91
C ASN A 113 -6.67 -11.48 2.29
N ILE A 114 -6.16 -10.25 2.15
CA ILE A 114 -6.83 -9.17 1.43
C ILE A 114 -5.97 -8.78 0.23
N GLY A 115 -6.58 -8.70 -0.94
CA GLY A 115 -5.97 -8.14 -2.15
C GLY A 115 -6.76 -6.94 -2.63
N THR A 116 -6.07 -5.92 -3.15
CA THR A 116 -6.70 -4.71 -3.66
C THR A 116 -5.89 -4.13 -4.80
N VAL A 117 -6.59 -3.57 -5.78
CA VAL A 117 -5.99 -2.76 -6.86
C VAL A 117 -7.00 -1.71 -7.33
N GLY A 118 -6.51 -0.53 -7.68
CA GLY A 118 -7.32 0.59 -8.16
C GLY A 118 -8.11 1.30 -7.04
N LEU A 119 -9.17 2.01 -7.44
CA LEU A 119 -9.95 2.86 -6.55
C LEU A 119 -10.86 2.05 -5.62
N THR A 120 -11.00 2.52 -4.39
CA THR A 120 -12.10 2.07 -3.53
C THR A 120 -13.43 2.66 -4.00
N GLU A 121 -14.55 2.05 -3.60
CA GLU A 121 -15.88 2.61 -3.92
C GLU A 121 -16.04 4.03 -3.38
N GLU A 122 -15.54 4.29 -2.17
CA GLU A 122 -15.56 5.61 -1.53
C GLU A 122 -14.76 6.62 -2.36
N SER A 123 -13.50 6.33 -2.66
CA SER A 123 -12.65 7.21 -3.46
C SER A 123 -13.22 7.49 -4.86
N ALA A 124 -13.82 6.48 -5.50
CA ALA A 124 -14.42 6.65 -6.81
C ALA A 124 -15.69 7.53 -6.74
N ARG A 125 -16.49 7.43 -5.67
CA ARG A 125 -17.64 8.32 -5.43
C ARG A 125 -17.21 9.75 -5.14
N ASP A 126 -16.15 9.94 -4.35
CA ASP A 126 -15.59 11.27 -4.05
C ASP A 126 -15.09 11.99 -5.30
N LEU A 127 -14.63 11.22 -6.30
CA LEU A 127 -14.29 11.73 -7.63
C LEU A 127 -15.51 12.03 -8.52
N GLY A 128 -16.72 11.78 -8.03
CA GLY A 128 -17.97 12.04 -8.76
C GLY A 128 -18.27 11.03 -9.87
N LEU A 129 -17.63 9.86 -9.88
CA LEU A 129 -17.85 8.84 -10.90
C LEU A 129 -19.19 8.13 -10.72
N GLU A 130 -19.86 7.82 -11.83
CA GLU A 130 -21.03 6.92 -11.81
C GLU A 130 -20.56 5.47 -11.81
N LEU A 131 -20.91 4.74 -10.73
CA LEU A 131 -20.37 3.41 -10.50
C LEU A 131 -21.40 2.31 -10.76
N GLN A 132 -20.90 1.21 -11.33
CA GLN A 132 -21.54 -0.09 -11.25
C GLN A 132 -20.68 -1.00 -10.37
N ILE A 133 -21.31 -1.55 -9.31
CA ILE A 133 -20.62 -2.40 -8.33
C ILE A 133 -21.06 -3.83 -8.53
N PHE A 134 -20.10 -4.72 -8.75
CA PHE A 134 -20.32 -6.15 -8.75
C PHE A 134 -19.72 -6.74 -7.49
N LYS A 135 -20.51 -7.53 -6.75
CA LYS A 135 -20.07 -8.15 -5.51
C LYS A 135 -20.48 -9.61 -5.50
N SER A 136 -19.55 -10.47 -5.20
CA SER A 136 -19.77 -11.90 -5.04
C SER A 136 -19.20 -12.37 -3.71
N ASP A 137 -20.00 -13.16 -2.99
CA ASP A 137 -19.62 -13.82 -1.75
C ASP A 137 -19.96 -15.29 -1.89
N PHE A 138 -18.96 -16.15 -1.86
CA PHE A 138 -19.12 -17.58 -2.14
C PHE A 138 -18.18 -18.44 -1.30
N LYS A 139 -18.51 -19.72 -1.17
CA LYS A 139 -17.63 -20.74 -0.60
C LYS A 139 -16.70 -21.27 -1.69
N PRO A 140 -15.37 -21.14 -1.58
CA PRO A 140 -14.43 -21.70 -2.56
C PRO A 140 -14.57 -23.21 -2.71
N MET A 141 -14.45 -23.73 -3.94
CA MET A 141 -14.57 -25.17 -4.23
C MET A 141 -13.60 -26.02 -3.39
N LYS A 142 -12.40 -25.52 -3.09
CA LYS A 142 -11.43 -26.22 -2.24
C LYS A 142 -11.94 -26.55 -0.84
N HIS A 143 -12.99 -25.87 -0.38
CA HIS A 143 -13.60 -26.10 0.92
C HIS A 143 -14.81 -27.05 0.87
N THR A 144 -15.18 -27.54 -0.30
CA THR A 144 -16.31 -28.48 -0.46
C THR A 144 -16.03 -29.81 0.25
N LEU A 145 -14.83 -30.35 0.07
CA LEU A 145 -14.44 -31.64 0.69
C LEU A 145 -13.95 -31.44 2.13
N SER A 146 -13.24 -30.38 2.43
CA SER A 146 -12.70 -30.11 3.78
C SER A 146 -13.75 -29.76 4.82
N GLY A 147 -14.96 -29.42 4.39
CA GLY A 147 -16.03 -28.96 5.29
C GLY A 147 -15.80 -27.58 5.93
N ARG A 148 -14.70 -26.89 5.61
CA ARG A 148 -14.44 -25.52 6.12
C ARG A 148 -15.52 -24.56 5.67
N ASP A 149 -15.93 -23.68 6.56
CA ASP A 149 -16.92 -22.64 6.27
C ASP A 149 -16.24 -21.27 6.01
N GLU A 150 -15.13 -21.30 5.28
CA GLU A 150 -14.43 -20.10 4.84
C GLU A 150 -15.06 -19.58 3.56
N ARG A 151 -15.34 -18.29 3.53
CA ARG A 151 -15.94 -17.61 2.38
C ARG A 151 -14.92 -16.70 1.71
N THR A 152 -15.17 -16.42 0.44
CA THR A 152 -14.39 -15.45 -0.35
C THR A 152 -15.32 -14.34 -0.81
N LEU A 153 -14.90 -13.11 -0.58
CA LEU A 153 -15.56 -11.92 -1.09
C LEU A 153 -14.73 -11.37 -2.26
N MET A 154 -15.40 -11.10 -3.37
CA MET A 154 -14.84 -10.35 -4.50
C MET A 154 -15.72 -9.17 -4.82
N LYS A 155 -15.10 -8.01 -5.09
CA LYS A 155 -15.78 -6.77 -5.42
C LYS A 155 -15.10 -6.10 -6.60
N LEU A 156 -15.84 -5.86 -7.67
CA LEU A 156 -15.43 -5.04 -8.81
C LEU A 156 -16.12 -3.69 -8.76
N ILE A 157 -15.38 -2.66 -9.10
CA ILE A 157 -15.86 -1.29 -9.26
C ILE A 157 -15.65 -0.91 -10.71
N VAL A 158 -16.74 -0.60 -11.39
CA VAL A 158 -16.75 -0.25 -12.81
C VAL A 158 -17.26 1.18 -12.95
N ASP A 159 -16.55 1.99 -13.73
CA ASP A 159 -17.03 3.28 -14.19
C ASP A 159 -18.07 3.06 -15.29
N LYS A 160 -19.32 3.46 -15.04
CA LYS A 160 -20.41 3.27 -16.01
C LYS A 160 -20.24 4.03 -17.30
N SER A 161 -19.52 5.14 -17.29
CA SER A 161 -19.36 5.99 -18.45
C SER A 161 -18.43 5.39 -19.50
N THR A 162 -17.42 4.62 -19.02
CA THR A 162 -16.37 4.03 -19.85
C THR A 162 -16.44 2.51 -19.95
N ASP A 163 -17.27 1.88 -19.12
CA ASP A 163 -17.36 0.42 -18.90
C ASP A 163 -16.02 -0.22 -18.48
N ARG A 164 -15.12 0.57 -17.87
CA ARG A 164 -13.82 0.10 -17.41
C ARG A 164 -13.86 -0.30 -15.94
N VAL A 165 -13.15 -1.39 -15.62
CA VAL A 165 -12.85 -1.75 -14.22
C VAL A 165 -11.84 -0.76 -13.68
N ILE A 166 -12.21 -0.04 -12.63
CA ILE A 166 -11.39 0.97 -11.96
C ILE A 166 -10.97 0.56 -10.54
N GLY A 167 -11.50 -0.55 -10.05
CA GLY A 167 -11.12 -1.12 -8.76
C GLY A 167 -11.52 -2.58 -8.62
N LEU A 168 -10.64 -3.36 -7.98
CA LEU A 168 -10.90 -4.74 -7.60
C LEU A 168 -10.40 -4.98 -6.18
N HIS A 169 -11.26 -5.57 -5.35
CA HIS A 169 -10.95 -5.88 -3.96
C HIS A 169 -11.40 -7.29 -3.64
N MET A 170 -10.55 -8.04 -2.96
CA MET A 170 -10.82 -9.42 -2.59
C MET A 170 -10.43 -9.70 -1.14
N VAL A 171 -11.26 -10.47 -0.45
CA VAL A 171 -10.94 -11.04 0.86
C VAL A 171 -11.11 -12.55 0.75
N GLY A 172 -10.05 -13.29 0.95
CA GLY A 172 -10.07 -14.74 0.87
C GLY A 172 -8.70 -15.34 0.57
N PRO A 173 -8.62 -16.67 0.48
CA PRO A 173 -7.38 -17.33 0.10
C PRO A 173 -6.89 -16.84 -1.27
N ASP A 174 -5.57 -16.68 -1.38
CA ASP A 174 -4.88 -16.31 -2.61
C ASP A 174 -5.26 -14.91 -3.17
N ALA A 175 -5.89 -14.05 -2.34
CA ALA A 175 -6.39 -12.74 -2.77
C ALA A 175 -5.30 -11.86 -3.40
N GLY A 176 -4.09 -11.87 -2.85
CA GLY A 176 -2.97 -11.10 -3.39
C GLY A 176 -2.60 -11.52 -4.82
N GLU A 177 -2.45 -12.83 -5.06
CA GLU A 177 -2.09 -13.39 -6.37
C GLU A 177 -3.19 -13.14 -7.42
N ILE A 178 -4.44 -13.28 -7.02
CA ILE A 178 -5.58 -13.04 -7.91
C ILE A 178 -5.66 -11.56 -8.29
N CYS A 179 -5.53 -10.65 -7.32
CA CYS A 179 -5.52 -9.21 -7.58
C CYS A 179 -4.32 -8.78 -8.43
N GLN A 180 -3.13 -9.36 -8.21
CA GLN A 180 -1.95 -9.13 -9.04
C GLN A 180 -2.20 -9.54 -10.50
N GLY A 181 -2.80 -10.71 -10.73
CA GLY A 181 -3.12 -11.18 -12.08
C GLY A 181 -4.13 -10.26 -12.80
N MET A 182 -5.13 -9.78 -12.07
CA MET A 182 -6.15 -8.86 -12.61
C MET A 182 -5.59 -7.47 -12.89
N ALA A 183 -4.65 -6.98 -12.07
CA ALA A 183 -4.01 -5.69 -12.24
C ALA A 183 -3.28 -5.55 -13.59
N VAL A 184 -2.82 -6.67 -14.18
CA VAL A 184 -2.19 -6.68 -15.51
C VAL A 184 -3.20 -6.34 -16.63
N ALA A 185 -4.50 -6.56 -16.38
CA ALA A 185 -5.57 -6.33 -17.35
C ALA A 185 -6.25 -4.95 -17.17
N MET A 186 -6.00 -4.26 -16.08
CA MET A 186 -6.55 -2.94 -15.76
C MET A 186 -5.68 -1.82 -16.29
#